data_8cf364c7357904defe0d631326e012fc
#
_entry.id   8cf364c7357904defe0d631326e012fc
#
_cell.length_a   1.000
_cell.length_b   1.000
_cell.length_c   1.000
_cell.angle_alpha   90.00
_cell.angle_beta   90.00
_cell.angle_gamma   90.00
#
_symmetry.space_group_name_H-M   'P 1'
#
loop_
_entity.id
_entity.type
_entity.pdbx_description
1 polymer ?
#
loop_
_entity_poly.entity_id
_entity_poly.type
_entity_poly.pdbx_seq_one_letter_code
_entity_poly.pdbx_strand_id
1 'polypeptide(L)'
;MRKKSVVAILAVAMIAGVSGSLFAQSAPYFQGKTIMLIQGREPGGTGALRVQAAIPFLRKNIPGEPIIVTQFMPGGGGRKATNYIARNAKSDGLTIGNVGSGLIANAILGSTGVEYDIDKLIYLGASNSTAQYVFGSVAKLGLDSLDKLRARPGIRVGAQTVGHDIYINGRLFSWLLGLKEPRFVTGFSGPELDLAMERGELDARANIPDTVLQRTPEFVDKRTVNFHAIIQIPKDDRHPHPSFNKLPELETFARTDRERKIMTMFRTFRLVGSPFILPPGTPQDAVNIWRDAMRKTFKDPAFLREFKKLSADDATPLTPEAQEKAIKEIPRDSEVIALFNKLAGNDPMPPR
;
A
#
# COMPACT_ATOMS: atom_id res chain seq x y z
N MET A 1 -86.69 62.86 -7.50
CA MET A 1 -86.89 61.85 -6.40
C MET A 1 -86.18 60.53 -6.72
N ARG A 2 -85.58 59.93 -5.75
CA ARG A 2 -84.87 58.67 -5.68
C ARG A 2 -83.37 58.72 -6.06
N LYS A 3 -82.61 58.73 -4.97
CA LYS A 3 -81.18 58.48 -4.88
C LYS A 3 -80.89 57.00 -5.23
N LYS A 4 -79.84 56.72 -6.02
CA LYS A 4 -79.25 55.42 -6.09
C LYS A 4 -77.79 55.54 -5.72
N SER A 5 -77.48 55.00 -4.57
CA SER A 5 -76.11 54.84 -4.04
C SER A 5 -75.37 53.79 -4.84
N VAL A 6 -74.20 54.12 -5.33
CA VAL A 6 -73.27 53.16 -5.93
C VAL A 6 -72.22 52.83 -4.88
N VAL A 7 -72.22 51.58 -4.39
CA VAL A 7 -71.21 51.04 -3.50
C VAL A 7 -70.00 50.56 -4.35
N ALA A 8 -68.86 51.20 -4.15
CA ALA A 8 -67.59 50.80 -4.76
C ALA A 8 -66.93 49.70 -3.87
N ILE A 9 -66.81 48.54 -4.40
CA ILE A 9 -66.09 47.45 -3.76
C ILE A 9 -64.59 47.55 -4.17
N LEU A 10 -63.70 47.89 -3.22
CA LEU A 10 -62.27 47.84 -3.38
C LEU A 10 -61.84 46.38 -3.17
N ALA A 11 -61.40 45.69 -4.23
CA ALA A 11 -60.71 44.40 -4.15
C ALA A 11 -59.23 44.68 -3.87
N VAL A 12 -58.81 44.47 -2.64
CA VAL A 12 -57.37 44.42 -2.27
C VAL A 12 -56.82 43.05 -2.67
N ALA A 13 -56.09 43.04 -3.76
CA ALA A 13 -55.30 41.85 -4.14
C ALA A 13 -54.08 41.71 -3.21
N MET A 14 -54.15 40.77 -2.28
CA MET A 14 -53.01 40.34 -1.46
C MET A 14 -52.07 39.49 -2.36
N ILE A 15 -50.96 40.09 -2.85
CA ILE A 15 -49.86 39.36 -3.47
C ILE A 15 -49.08 38.74 -2.32
N ALA A 16 -49.36 37.47 -2.03
CA ALA A 16 -48.54 36.65 -1.16
C ALA A 16 -47.22 36.39 -1.89
N GLY A 17 -46.21 37.19 -1.57
CA GLY A 17 -44.82 36.94 -2.01
C GLY A 17 -44.32 35.63 -1.43
N VAL A 18 -44.31 34.58 -2.25
CA VAL A 18 -43.55 33.34 -1.95
C VAL A 18 -42.07 33.69 -2.02
N SER A 19 -41.51 34.11 -0.90
CA SER A 19 -40.07 34.19 -0.72
C SER A 19 -39.52 32.76 -0.72
N GLY A 20 -39.34 32.22 -1.90
CA GLY A 20 -38.54 30.98 -2.07
C GLY A 20 -37.14 31.30 -1.56
N SER A 21 -36.82 30.83 -0.37
CA SER A 21 -35.44 30.78 0.10
C SER A 21 -34.64 29.97 -0.91
N LEU A 22 -33.99 30.63 -1.85
CA LEU A 22 -32.90 30.08 -2.63
C LEU A 22 -31.85 29.68 -1.62
N PHE A 23 -31.87 28.42 -1.15
CA PHE A 23 -30.72 27.85 -0.53
C PHE A 23 -29.60 27.95 -1.55
N ALA A 24 -28.78 28.96 -1.44
CA ALA A 24 -27.53 29.05 -2.17
C ALA A 24 -26.75 27.80 -1.80
N GLN A 25 -26.77 26.79 -2.68
CA GLN A 25 -25.98 25.60 -2.51
C GLN A 25 -24.52 26.07 -2.45
N SER A 26 -23.90 25.99 -1.29
CA SER A 26 -22.52 26.42 -1.12
C SER A 26 -21.67 25.65 -2.14
N ALA A 27 -20.72 26.33 -2.80
CA ALA A 27 -19.86 25.74 -3.78
C ALA A 27 -19.15 24.51 -3.15
N PRO A 28 -18.94 23.41 -3.90
CA PRO A 28 -18.26 22.24 -3.40
C PRO A 28 -16.92 22.60 -2.76
N TYR A 29 -16.60 21.97 -1.62
CA TYR A 29 -15.41 22.30 -0.81
C TYR A 29 -14.10 22.37 -1.63
N PHE A 30 -13.93 21.48 -2.62
CA PHE A 30 -12.73 21.41 -3.44
C PHE A 30 -12.82 22.17 -4.78
N GLN A 31 -13.91 22.85 -5.07
CA GLN A 31 -14.08 23.58 -6.33
C GLN A 31 -13.01 24.67 -6.50
N GLY A 32 -12.34 24.68 -7.65
CA GLY A 32 -11.27 25.62 -7.97
C GLY A 32 -9.98 25.46 -7.15
N LYS A 33 -9.87 24.41 -6.35
CA LYS A 33 -8.67 24.14 -5.52
C LYS A 33 -7.72 23.17 -6.21
N THR A 34 -6.46 23.24 -5.81
CA THR A 34 -5.42 22.27 -6.19
C THR A 34 -5.08 21.40 -4.98
N ILE A 35 -5.08 20.10 -5.19
CA ILE A 35 -4.70 19.09 -4.20
C ILE A 35 -3.27 18.67 -4.48
N MET A 36 -2.43 18.66 -3.44
CA MET A 36 -1.09 18.11 -3.47
C MET A 36 -1.11 16.64 -3.02
N LEU A 37 -0.76 15.73 -3.92
CA LEU A 37 -0.61 14.31 -3.61
C LEU A 37 0.88 14.00 -3.42
N ILE A 38 1.29 13.78 -2.17
CA ILE A 38 2.66 13.44 -1.79
C ILE A 38 2.86 11.94 -1.95
N GLN A 39 3.84 11.50 -2.74
CA GLN A 39 4.22 10.10 -2.86
C GLN A 39 5.54 9.84 -2.13
N GLY A 40 5.53 8.95 -1.14
CA GLY A 40 6.71 8.58 -0.33
C GLY A 40 7.67 7.61 -1.02
N ARG A 41 7.87 7.76 -2.34
CA ARG A 41 8.68 6.85 -3.16
C ARG A 41 9.30 7.57 -4.35
N GLU A 42 10.20 6.89 -5.06
CA GLU A 42 10.76 7.39 -6.32
C GLU A 42 9.71 7.35 -7.45
N PRO A 43 9.80 8.26 -8.45
CA PRO A 43 8.99 8.20 -9.65
C PRO A 43 9.30 6.95 -10.49
N GLY A 44 8.37 6.56 -11.36
CA GLY A 44 8.55 5.48 -12.36
C GLY A 44 8.43 4.05 -11.83
N GLY A 45 8.39 3.84 -10.52
CA GLY A 45 8.17 2.50 -9.96
C GLY A 45 6.69 2.08 -9.98
N THR A 46 6.40 0.78 -9.87
CA THR A 46 5.03 0.22 -9.86
C THR A 46 4.10 0.94 -8.88
N GLY A 47 4.59 1.29 -7.68
CA GLY A 47 3.81 2.04 -6.71
C GLY A 47 3.40 3.44 -7.18
N ALA A 48 4.23 4.12 -7.97
CA ALA A 48 3.90 5.42 -8.57
C ALA A 48 2.86 5.26 -9.69
N LEU A 49 2.97 4.22 -10.50
CA LEU A 49 2.01 3.90 -11.58
C LEU A 49 0.63 3.58 -11.01
N ARG A 50 0.55 2.84 -9.90
CA ARG A 50 -0.71 2.55 -9.19
C ARG A 50 -1.42 3.82 -8.73
N VAL A 51 -0.69 4.79 -8.22
CA VAL A 51 -1.25 6.10 -7.82
C VAL A 51 -1.67 6.88 -9.05
N GLN A 52 -0.86 6.90 -10.11
CA GLN A 52 -1.19 7.56 -11.37
C GLN A 52 -2.50 7.04 -11.95
N ALA A 53 -2.76 5.73 -11.89
CA ALA A 53 -4.02 5.14 -12.31
C ALA A 53 -5.22 5.68 -11.53
N ALA A 54 -5.07 5.99 -10.24
CA ALA A 54 -6.16 6.45 -9.38
C ALA A 54 -6.52 7.93 -9.59
N ILE A 55 -5.57 8.80 -9.97
CA ILE A 55 -5.74 10.25 -10.02
C ILE A 55 -6.95 10.70 -10.85
N PRO A 56 -7.17 10.24 -12.10
CA PRO A 56 -8.31 10.70 -12.92
C PRO A 56 -9.65 10.36 -12.28
N PHE A 57 -9.75 9.19 -11.66
CA PHE A 57 -10.98 8.71 -11.02
C PHE A 57 -11.23 9.41 -9.68
N LEU A 58 -10.19 9.68 -8.90
CA LEU A 58 -10.31 10.49 -7.68
C LEU A 58 -10.81 11.89 -8.02
N ARG A 59 -10.20 12.55 -9.02
CA ARG A 59 -10.62 13.86 -9.48
C ARG A 59 -12.11 13.87 -9.85
N LYS A 60 -12.56 12.95 -10.68
CA LYS A 60 -13.97 12.79 -11.11
C LYS A 60 -14.92 12.59 -9.94
N ASN A 61 -14.50 11.86 -8.92
CA ASN A 61 -15.34 11.49 -7.77
C ASN A 61 -15.33 12.52 -6.64
N ILE A 62 -14.43 13.51 -6.67
CA ILE A 62 -14.40 14.61 -5.70
C ILE A 62 -15.29 15.76 -6.21
N PRO A 63 -16.32 16.21 -5.45
CA PRO A 63 -17.14 17.34 -5.82
C PRO A 63 -16.30 18.59 -6.10
N GLY A 64 -16.52 19.22 -7.26
CA GLY A 64 -15.75 20.38 -7.72
C GLY A 64 -14.54 20.01 -8.60
N GLU A 65 -14.29 18.74 -8.84
CA GLU A 65 -13.25 18.20 -9.74
C GLU A 65 -11.90 18.93 -9.64
N PRO A 66 -11.28 18.98 -8.43
CA PRO A 66 -10.06 19.74 -8.21
C PRO A 66 -8.90 19.24 -9.07
N ILE A 67 -7.91 20.10 -9.29
CA ILE A 67 -6.66 19.70 -9.90
C ILE A 67 -5.87 18.87 -8.86
N ILE A 68 -5.37 17.69 -9.23
CA ILE A 68 -4.51 16.87 -8.37
C ILE A 68 -3.10 16.86 -8.98
N VAL A 69 -2.14 17.43 -8.26
CA VAL A 69 -0.73 17.43 -8.64
C VAL A 69 0.07 16.48 -7.74
N THR A 70 1.02 15.79 -8.32
CA THR A 70 1.86 14.82 -7.59
C THR A 70 3.21 15.42 -7.26
N GLN A 71 3.66 15.23 -6.03
CA GLN A 71 5.02 15.50 -5.58
C GLN A 71 5.64 14.23 -5.02
N PHE A 72 6.84 13.88 -5.50
CA PHE A 72 7.60 12.75 -4.97
C PHE A 72 8.49 13.22 -3.81
N MET A 73 8.47 12.46 -2.72
CA MET A 73 9.25 12.73 -1.51
C MET A 73 9.86 11.41 -1.00
N PRO A 74 10.82 10.84 -1.75
CA PRO A 74 11.45 9.58 -1.36
C PRO A 74 12.33 9.75 -0.11
N GLY A 75 12.62 8.62 0.54
CA GLY A 75 13.56 8.54 1.66
C GLY A 75 13.01 7.79 2.86
N GLY A 76 13.88 7.01 3.50
CA GLY A 76 13.58 6.26 4.71
C GLY A 76 12.42 5.27 4.59
N GLY A 77 12.22 4.64 3.42
CA GLY A 77 11.07 3.74 3.21
C GLY A 77 9.71 4.44 3.31
N GLY A 78 9.63 5.73 2.97
CA GLY A 78 8.42 6.55 3.06
C GLY A 78 8.33 7.39 4.34
N ARG A 79 9.24 7.23 5.31
CA ARG A 79 9.24 8.00 6.57
C ARG A 79 9.28 9.51 6.35
N LYS A 80 10.13 9.98 5.42
CA LYS A 80 10.24 11.42 5.10
C LYS A 80 8.88 12.01 4.69
N ALA A 81 8.19 11.36 3.78
CA ALA A 81 6.86 11.80 3.33
C ALA A 81 5.83 11.72 4.45
N THR A 82 5.84 10.64 5.23
CA THR A 82 4.89 10.46 6.34
C THR A 82 5.11 11.50 7.44
N ASN A 83 6.37 11.76 7.84
CA ASN A 83 6.70 12.81 8.80
C ASN A 83 6.20 14.18 8.31
N TYR A 84 6.44 14.49 7.02
CA TYR A 84 5.95 15.74 6.42
C TYR A 84 4.42 15.86 6.53
N ILE A 85 3.68 14.80 6.13
CA ILE A 85 2.22 14.80 6.18
C ILE A 85 1.71 14.94 7.62
N ALA A 86 2.32 14.23 8.56
CA ALA A 86 1.88 14.23 9.95
C ALA A 86 2.14 15.53 10.69
N ARG A 87 3.20 16.27 10.32
CA ARG A 87 3.68 17.42 11.11
C ARG A 87 3.68 18.76 10.40
N ASN A 88 3.85 18.76 9.08
CA ASN A 88 4.06 19.98 8.31
C ASN A 88 2.94 20.29 7.32
N ALA A 89 2.20 19.28 6.86
CA ALA A 89 1.10 19.49 5.95
C ALA A 89 -0.08 20.17 6.67
N LYS A 90 -0.76 21.10 5.97
CA LYS A 90 -1.97 21.73 6.50
C LYS A 90 -3.10 20.70 6.60
N SER A 91 -3.84 20.76 7.71
CA SER A 91 -5.00 19.90 7.97
C SER A 91 -6.28 20.43 7.29
N ASP A 92 -6.18 20.85 6.03
CA ASP A 92 -7.29 21.42 5.25
C ASP A 92 -7.83 20.48 4.17
N GLY A 93 -7.35 19.24 4.14
CA GLY A 93 -7.73 18.24 3.14
C GLY A 93 -7.14 18.45 1.75
N LEU A 94 -6.32 19.49 1.53
CA LEU A 94 -5.68 19.78 0.24
C LEU A 94 -4.32 19.12 0.09
N THR A 95 -3.78 18.53 1.15
CA THR A 95 -2.58 17.68 1.09
C THR A 95 -2.95 16.26 1.49
N ILE A 96 -2.71 15.32 0.59
CA ILE A 96 -2.92 13.89 0.79
C ILE A 96 -1.61 13.15 0.55
N GLY A 97 -1.35 12.09 1.29
CA GLY A 97 -0.22 11.21 1.07
C GLY A 97 -0.60 9.87 0.48
N ASN A 98 0.23 9.32 -0.40
CA ASN A 98 0.28 7.89 -0.64
C ASN A 98 1.68 7.40 -0.31
N VAL A 99 1.77 6.62 0.74
CA VAL A 99 3.03 6.12 1.28
C VAL A 99 3.07 4.59 1.22
N GLY A 100 4.26 4.02 1.29
CA GLY A 100 4.40 2.56 1.27
C GLY A 100 3.85 1.93 2.56
N SER A 101 3.58 0.62 2.51
CA SER A 101 3.17 -0.19 3.67
C SER A 101 4.17 -0.14 4.84
N GLY A 102 5.41 0.27 4.58
CA GLY A 102 6.42 0.52 5.60
C GLY A 102 6.04 1.59 6.64
N LEU A 103 5.07 2.47 6.35
CA LEU A 103 4.56 3.44 7.30
C LEU A 103 4.18 2.80 8.65
N ILE A 104 3.37 1.76 8.61
CA ILE A 104 2.88 1.09 9.83
C ILE A 104 4.01 0.30 10.50
N ALA A 105 4.75 -0.49 9.71
CA ALA A 105 5.85 -1.28 10.23
C ALA A 105 6.91 -0.42 10.92
N ASN A 106 7.33 0.69 10.31
CA ASN A 106 8.30 1.60 10.89
C ASN A 106 7.85 2.16 12.26
N ALA A 107 6.56 2.51 12.39
CA ALA A 107 6.04 3.02 13.67
C ALA A 107 5.97 1.94 14.76
N ILE A 108 5.40 0.78 14.44
CA ILE A 108 5.27 -0.35 15.38
C ILE A 108 6.65 -0.85 15.82
N LEU A 109 7.60 -0.92 14.90
CA LEU A 109 8.94 -1.42 15.16
C LEU A 109 9.87 -0.37 15.81
N GLY A 110 9.40 0.85 16.04
CA GLY A 110 10.20 1.90 16.67
C GLY A 110 11.39 2.35 15.81
N SER A 111 11.25 2.35 14.50
CA SER A 111 12.34 2.73 13.59
C SER A 111 12.79 4.17 13.85
N THR A 112 14.12 4.39 13.90
CA THR A 112 14.71 5.72 14.06
C THR A 112 14.21 6.70 13.01
N GLY A 113 13.86 7.92 13.43
CA GLY A 113 13.38 8.98 12.56
C GLY A 113 11.89 8.87 12.19
N VAL A 114 11.12 8.03 12.86
CA VAL A 114 9.65 8.08 12.86
C VAL A 114 9.20 9.21 13.77
N GLU A 115 8.50 10.18 13.19
CA GLU A 115 8.01 11.38 13.89
C GLU A 115 6.48 11.52 13.73
N TYR A 116 5.79 10.45 13.42
CA TYR A 116 4.33 10.37 13.29
C TYR A 116 3.76 9.30 14.20
N ASP A 117 2.50 9.51 14.55
CA ASP A 117 1.69 8.56 15.31
C ASP A 117 0.66 7.93 14.35
N ILE A 118 0.74 6.62 14.13
CA ILE A 118 -0.15 5.90 13.23
C ILE A 118 -1.60 5.93 13.67
N ASP A 119 -1.87 6.09 14.96
CA ASP A 119 -3.21 6.13 15.51
C ASP A 119 -3.87 7.52 15.35
N LYS A 120 -3.09 8.55 14.98
CA LYS A 120 -3.58 9.92 14.70
C LYS A 120 -3.74 10.24 13.23
N LEU A 121 -3.11 9.48 12.33
CA LEU A 121 -3.28 9.65 10.90
C LEU A 121 -4.70 9.29 10.46
N ILE A 122 -5.21 9.98 9.44
CA ILE A 122 -6.52 9.67 8.87
C ILE A 122 -6.32 8.80 7.64
N TYR A 123 -6.85 7.60 7.66
CA TYR A 123 -6.72 6.63 6.59
C TYR A 123 -7.87 6.71 5.60
N LEU A 124 -7.53 6.65 4.32
CA LEU A 124 -8.47 6.76 3.21
C LEU A 124 -8.59 5.47 2.39
N GLY A 125 -7.94 4.40 2.83
CA GLY A 125 -7.88 3.14 2.12
C GLY A 125 -6.60 2.98 1.29
N ALA A 126 -6.53 1.90 0.54
CA ALA A 126 -5.42 1.56 -0.36
C ALA A 126 -5.95 0.95 -1.65
N SER A 127 -5.24 1.15 -2.76
CA SER A 127 -5.60 0.53 -4.04
C SER A 127 -5.17 -0.93 -4.15
N ASN A 128 -4.24 -1.36 -3.30
CA ASN A 128 -3.76 -2.74 -3.24
C ASN A 128 -3.36 -3.11 -1.81
N SER A 129 -3.72 -4.31 -1.38
CA SER A 129 -3.53 -4.79 0.00
C SER A 129 -3.08 -6.25 0.10
N THR A 130 -2.99 -7.00 -1.00
CA THR A 130 -2.77 -8.45 -0.97
C THR A 130 -1.60 -8.91 -1.82
N ALA A 131 -0.48 -8.17 -1.81
CA ALA A 131 0.71 -8.61 -2.51
C ALA A 131 1.33 -9.84 -1.83
N GLN A 132 1.34 -10.96 -2.54
CA GLN A 132 2.04 -12.19 -2.13
C GLN A 132 3.54 -12.09 -2.43
N TYR A 133 4.34 -12.94 -1.80
CA TYR A 133 5.78 -12.97 -2.03
C TYR A 133 6.27 -14.39 -2.24
N VAL A 134 7.18 -14.58 -3.19
CA VAL A 134 7.89 -15.85 -3.43
C VAL A 134 9.38 -15.68 -3.21
N PHE A 135 10.05 -16.78 -2.85
CA PHE A 135 11.51 -16.86 -2.78
C PHE A 135 12.02 -17.77 -3.86
N GLY A 136 12.91 -17.24 -4.70
CA GLY A 136 13.50 -17.97 -5.81
C GLY A 136 15.02 -17.93 -5.80
N SER A 137 15.66 -19.01 -6.26
CA SER A 137 17.09 -19.10 -6.51
C SER A 137 17.39 -19.41 -7.98
N VAL A 138 18.56 -18.96 -8.46
CA VAL A 138 19.01 -19.20 -9.83
C VAL A 138 19.17 -20.69 -10.10
N ALA A 139 18.49 -21.21 -11.12
CA ALA A 139 18.39 -22.65 -11.40
C ALA A 139 19.75 -23.30 -11.73
N LYS A 140 20.65 -22.57 -12.41
CA LYS A 140 22.01 -23.06 -12.74
C LYS A 140 22.86 -23.42 -11.52
N LEU A 141 22.46 -23.01 -10.30
CA LEU A 141 23.13 -23.41 -9.07
C LEU A 141 22.76 -24.81 -8.61
N GLY A 142 21.81 -25.48 -9.27
CA GLY A 142 21.34 -26.82 -8.92
C GLY A 142 20.58 -26.91 -7.60
N LEU A 143 20.05 -25.77 -7.10
CA LEU A 143 19.30 -25.66 -5.84
C LEU A 143 17.81 -25.91 -6.11
N ASP A 144 17.45 -27.08 -6.59
CA ASP A 144 16.10 -27.45 -7.03
C ASP A 144 15.20 -28.00 -5.92
N SER A 145 15.75 -28.16 -4.71
CA SER A 145 15.02 -28.59 -3.52
C SER A 145 15.40 -27.77 -2.29
N LEU A 146 14.52 -27.78 -1.28
CA LEU A 146 14.78 -27.10 0.00
C LEU A 146 16.01 -27.67 0.73
N ASP A 147 16.26 -28.97 0.62
CA ASP A 147 17.40 -29.57 1.26
C ASP A 147 18.72 -29.12 0.62
N LYS A 148 18.79 -29.06 -0.70
CA LYS A 148 19.94 -28.51 -1.41
C LYS A 148 20.13 -27.03 -1.10
N LEU A 149 19.03 -26.24 -1.07
CA LEU A 149 19.07 -24.83 -0.72
C LEU A 149 19.61 -24.62 0.70
N ARG A 150 19.15 -25.41 1.68
CA ARG A 150 19.60 -25.36 3.08
C ARG A 150 21.04 -25.83 3.25
N ALA A 151 21.47 -26.81 2.46
CA ALA A 151 22.82 -27.36 2.54
C ALA A 151 23.89 -26.36 2.06
N ARG A 152 23.53 -25.42 1.19
CA ARG A 152 24.47 -24.44 0.62
C ARG A 152 24.64 -23.22 1.53
N PRO A 153 25.84 -22.98 2.10
CA PRO A 153 26.12 -21.79 2.88
C PRO A 153 26.38 -20.58 1.99
N GLY A 154 26.19 -19.38 2.55
CA GLY A 154 26.65 -18.14 1.95
C GLY A 154 25.86 -17.70 0.72
N ILE A 155 24.62 -18.15 0.53
CA ILE A 155 23.74 -17.72 -0.59
C ILE A 155 23.61 -16.20 -0.58
N ARG A 156 23.89 -15.57 -1.74
CA ARG A 156 23.76 -14.12 -1.95
C ARG A 156 22.31 -13.79 -2.27
N VAL A 157 21.60 -13.20 -1.29
CA VAL A 157 20.20 -12.81 -1.40
C VAL A 157 20.13 -11.33 -1.75
N GLY A 158 19.64 -11.02 -2.93
CA GLY A 158 19.54 -9.64 -3.44
C GLY A 158 18.37 -8.87 -2.84
N ALA A 159 18.58 -7.59 -2.56
CA ALA A 159 17.55 -6.69 -2.06
C ALA A 159 17.80 -5.23 -2.48
N GLN A 160 16.81 -4.36 -2.28
CA GLN A 160 16.93 -2.93 -2.56
C GLN A 160 17.75 -2.24 -1.47
N THR A 161 17.12 -1.83 -0.39
CA THR A 161 17.76 -1.20 0.76
C THR A 161 17.34 -1.90 2.05
N VAL A 162 18.13 -1.77 3.10
CA VAL A 162 17.75 -2.25 4.44
C VAL A 162 16.42 -1.62 4.84
N GLY A 163 15.50 -2.44 5.35
CA GLY A 163 14.15 -2.02 5.72
C GLY A 163 13.15 -1.93 4.55
N HIS A 164 13.59 -2.12 3.30
CA HIS A 164 12.68 -2.26 2.16
C HIS A 164 11.96 -3.62 2.20
N ASP A 165 10.74 -3.68 1.68
CA ASP A 165 9.92 -4.90 1.69
C ASP A 165 10.65 -6.13 1.15
N ILE A 166 11.34 -6.02 0.02
CA ILE A 166 12.08 -7.14 -0.58
C ILE A 166 13.25 -7.58 0.31
N TYR A 167 13.90 -6.66 1.02
CA TYR A 167 14.93 -6.99 1.99
C TYR A 167 14.36 -7.77 3.18
N ILE A 168 13.28 -7.26 3.77
CA ILE A 168 12.61 -7.92 4.90
C ILE A 168 12.12 -9.32 4.49
N ASN A 169 11.48 -9.43 3.31
CA ASN A 169 11.04 -10.72 2.78
C ASN A 169 12.22 -11.67 2.56
N GLY A 170 13.30 -11.22 1.94
CA GLY A 170 14.50 -12.03 1.74
C GLY A 170 15.04 -12.61 3.06
N ARG A 171 15.08 -11.79 4.12
CA ARG A 171 15.50 -12.21 5.45
C ARG A 171 14.52 -13.17 6.11
N LEU A 172 13.22 -12.88 6.01
CA LEU A 172 12.17 -13.72 6.58
C LEU A 172 12.13 -15.10 5.94
N PHE A 173 12.22 -15.18 4.59
CA PHE A 173 12.38 -16.46 3.89
C PHE A 173 13.66 -17.19 4.33
N SER A 174 14.79 -16.49 4.32
CA SER A 174 16.08 -17.10 4.69
C SER A 174 16.03 -17.67 6.11
N TRP A 175 15.43 -16.94 7.04
CA TRP A 175 15.31 -17.35 8.44
C TRP A 175 14.38 -18.56 8.59
N LEU A 176 13.14 -18.50 8.10
CA LEU A 176 12.17 -19.57 8.26
C LEU A 176 12.51 -20.83 7.44
N LEU A 177 13.13 -20.68 6.29
CA LEU A 177 13.66 -21.82 5.53
C LEU A 177 14.90 -22.42 6.15
N GLY A 178 15.59 -21.73 7.04
CA GLY A 178 16.80 -22.20 7.73
C GLY A 178 18.03 -22.19 6.82
N LEU A 179 18.22 -21.14 6.02
CA LEU A 179 19.40 -20.99 5.18
C LEU A 179 20.66 -20.77 6.02
N LYS A 180 21.77 -21.39 5.63
CA LYS A 180 23.05 -21.26 6.30
C LYS A 180 23.79 -20.01 5.85
N GLU A 181 24.08 -19.09 6.79
CA GLU A 181 24.91 -17.90 6.56
C GLU A 181 24.53 -17.08 5.30
N PRO A 182 23.23 -16.75 5.09
CA PRO A 182 22.83 -16.01 3.90
C PRO A 182 23.47 -14.61 3.91
N ARG A 183 23.93 -14.16 2.75
CA ARG A 183 24.54 -12.83 2.57
C ARG A 183 23.55 -11.92 1.86
N PHE A 184 23.14 -10.82 2.51
CA PHE A 184 22.20 -9.88 1.94
C PHE A 184 22.95 -8.78 1.18
N VAL A 185 22.72 -8.71 -0.13
CA VAL A 185 23.38 -7.73 -1.02
C VAL A 185 22.35 -6.68 -1.41
N THR A 186 22.61 -5.45 -1.02
CA THR A 186 21.68 -4.31 -1.21
C THR A 186 22.23 -3.29 -2.21
N GLY A 187 21.39 -2.32 -2.62
CA GLY A 187 21.77 -1.23 -3.52
C GLY A 187 21.18 -1.33 -4.93
N PHE A 188 20.31 -2.32 -5.17
CA PHE A 188 19.67 -2.55 -6.47
C PHE A 188 18.25 -1.96 -6.52
N SER A 189 17.83 -1.52 -7.67
CA SER A 189 16.40 -1.37 -8.01
C SER A 189 15.77 -2.74 -8.31
N GLY A 190 14.43 -2.80 -8.41
CA GLY A 190 13.75 -4.06 -8.73
C GLY A 190 14.22 -4.73 -10.03
N PRO A 191 14.31 -4.00 -11.17
CA PRO A 191 14.84 -4.54 -12.42
C PRO A 191 16.32 -4.95 -12.35
N GLU A 192 17.15 -4.16 -11.64
CA GLU A 192 18.58 -4.50 -11.49
C GLU A 192 18.79 -5.79 -10.70
N LEU A 193 17.92 -6.11 -9.74
CA LEU A 193 17.94 -7.40 -9.03
C LEU A 193 17.73 -8.59 -9.99
N ASP A 194 16.83 -8.46 -10.95
CA ASP A 194 16.57 -9.51 -11.93
C ASP A 194 17.79 -9.72 -12.83
N LEU A 195 18.35 -8.64 -13.36
CA LEU A 195 19.58 -8.68 -14.18
C LEU A 195 20.78 -9.24 -13.41
N ALA A 196 20.93 -8.89 -12.13
CA ALA A 196 22.01 -9.39 -11.28
C ALA A 196 21.89 -10.92 -11.03
N MET A 197 20.65 -11.45 -10.94
CA MET A 197 20.44 -12.89 -10.90
C MET A 197 20.83 -13.56 -12.23
N GLU A 198 20.45 -13.01 -13.36
CA GLU A 198 20.82 -13.54 -14.69
C GLU A 198 22.33 -13.56 -14.91
N ARG A 199 23.05 -12.51 -14.48
CA ARG A 199 24.51 -12.40 -14.55
C ARG A 199 25.22 -13.26 -13.53
N GLY A 200 24.52 -13.82 -12.54
CA GLY A 200 25.11 -14.61 -11.45
C GLY A 200 25.83 -13.78 -10.39
N GLU A 201 25.51 -12.48 -10.30
CA GLU A 201 25.95 -11.61 -9.22
C GLU A 201 25.17 -11.90 -7.93
N LEU A 202 23.93 -12.35 -8.06
CA LEU A 202 23.04 -12.79 -6.99
C LEU A 202 22.63 -14.26 -7.19
N ASP A 203 22.39 -14.95 -6.08
CA ASP A 203 21.99 -16.37 -6.09
C ASP A 203 20.49 -16.55 -5.90
N ALA A 204 19.85 -15.64 -5.17
CA ALA A 204 18.43 -15.70 -4.80
C ALA A 204 17.86 -14.33 -4.51
N ARG A 205 16.53 -14.24 -4.52
CA ARG A 205 15.79 -13.05 -4.05
C ARG A 205 14.36 -13.41 -3.65
N ALA A 206 13.75 -12.54 -2.85
CA ALA A 206 12.29 -12.46 -2.74
C ALA A 206 11.71 -11.59 -3.88
N ASN A 207 10.52 -11.92 -4.36
CA ASN A 207 9.82 -11.14 -5.38
C ASN A 207 8.29 -11.30 -5.23
N ILE A 208 7.53 -10.46 -5.91
CA ILE A 208 6.08 -10.58 -6.05
C ILE A 208 5.81 -11.49 -7.26
N PRO A 209 4.98 -12.54 -7.15
CA PRO A 209 4.67 -13.46 -8.26
C PRO A 209 4.23 -12.74 -9.54
N ASP A 210 3.27 -11.81 -9.43
CA ASP A 210 2.76 -11.07 -10.60
C ASP A 210 3.86 -10.23 -11.25
N THR A 211 4.76 -9.64 -10.46
CA THR A 211 5.93 -8.92 -10.99
C THR A 211 6.88 -9.87 -11.73
N VAL A 212 7.05 -11.10 -11.27
CA VAL A 212 7.84 -12.11 -12.00
C VAL A 212 7.21 -12.43 -13.34
N LEU A 213 5.90 -12.74 -13.34
CA LEU A 213 5.18 -13.09 -14.57
C LEU A 213 5.20 -11.97 -15.60
N GLN A 214 5.19 -10.72 -15.15
CA GLN A 214 5.17 -9.55 -16.01
C GLN A 214 6.56 -9.16 -16.54
N ARG A 215 7.55 -9.10 -15.64
CA ARG A 215 8.86 -8.48 -15.93
C ARG A 215 9.90 -9.47 -16.38
N THR A 216 9.82 -10.69 -15.86
CA THR A 216 10.79 -11.77 -16.09
C THR A 216 10.08 -13.11 -16.31
N PRO A 217 9.16 -13.21 -17.28
CA PRO A 217 8.40 -14.44 -17.53
C PRO A 217 9.31 -15.64 -17.79
N GLU A 218 10.52 -15.44 -18.34
CA GLU A 218 11.52 -16.48 -18.55
C GLU A 218 11.96 -17.17 -17.27
N PHE A 219 11.85 -16.54 -16.10
CA PHE A 219 12.13 -17.18 -14.80
C PHE A 219 11.21 -18.38 -14.57
N VAL A 220 9.99 -18.29 -15.08
CA VAL A 220 8.97 -19.34 -15.02
C VAL A 220 9.00 -20.21 -16.27
N ASP A 221 8.88 -19.63 -17.46
CA ASP A 221 8.70 -20.35 -18.73
C ASP A 221 9.91 -21.18 -19.11
N LYS A 222 11.11 -20.64 -18.93
CA LYS A 222 12.40 -21.33 -19.18
C LYS A 222 12.97 -21.98 -17.92
N ARG A 223 12.28 -21.85 -16.77
CA ARG A 223 12.72 -22.40 -15.48
C ARG A 223 14.14 -21.96 -15.10
N THR A 224 14.50 -20.71 -15.37
CA THR A 224 15.81 -20.17 -15.01
C THR A 224 15.91 -19.84 -13.52
N VAL A 225 14.78 -19.86 -12.80
CA VAL A 225 14.68 -19.71 -11.35
C VAL A 225 13.87 -20.86 -10.75
N ASN A 226 14.37 -21.45 -9.67
CA ASN A 226 13.66 -22.41 -8.83
C ASN A 226 12.95 -21.63 -7.72
N PHE A 227 11.63 -21.72 -7.65
CA PHE A 227 10.83 -21.13 -6.56
C PHE A 227 10.65 -22.14 -5.44
N HIS A 228 10.85 -21.71 -4.18
CA HIS A 228 10.97 -22.61 -3.02
C HIS A 228 9.81 -22.51 -2.03
N ALA A 229 9.27 -21.32 -1.83
CA ALA A 229 8.18 -21.05 -0.90
C ALA A 229 7.45 -19.76 -1.27
N ILE A 230 6.25 -19.60 -0.74
CA ILE A 230 5.40 -18.42 -0.94
C ILE A 230 4.90 -17.89 0.41
N ILE A 231 4.71 -16.57 0.52
CA ILE A 231 3.91 -15.94 1.59
C ILE A 231 2.57 -15.55 0.98
N GLN A 232 1.51 -16.21 1.42
CA GLN A 232 0.14 -15.92 1.01
C GLN A 232 -0.43 -14.75 1.83
N ILE A 233 -1.02 -13.77 1.16
CA ILE A 233 -1.63 -12.58 1.78
C ILE A 233 -2.94 -12.27 1.05
N PRO A 234 -4.10 -12.46 1.71
CA PRO A 234 -4.27 -13.07 3.05
C PRO A 234 -3.81 -14.52 3.13
N LYS A 235 -3.70 -15.05 4.34
CA LYS A 235 -3.38 -16.46 4.54
C LYS A 235 -4.41 -17.35 3.85
N ASP A 236 -3.96 -18.45 3.26
CA ASP A 236 -4.75 -19.44 2.50
C ASP A 236 -5.26 -18.94 1.14
N ASP A 237 -4.94 -17.70 0.75
CA ASP A 237 -5.21 -17.19 -0.60
C ASP A 237 -4.11 -17.67 -1.56
N ARG A 238 -4.40 -18.75 -2.30
CA ARG A 238 -3.45 -19.36 -3.21
C ARG A 238 -3.33 -18.54 -4.50
N HIS A 239 -2.09 -18.31 -4.90
CA HIS A 239 -1.83 -17.66 -6.19
C HIS A 239 -2.42 -18.48 -7.35
N PRO A 240 -3.13 -17.87 -8.32
CA PRO A 240 -3.80 -18.62 -9.39
C PRO A 240 -2.83 -19.30 -10.37
N HIS A 241 -1.61 -18.77 -10.53
CA HIS A 241 -0.66 -19.28 -11.52
C HIS A 241 -0.06 -20.64 -11.07
N PRO A 242 -0.02 -21.68 -11.98
CA PRO A 242 0.43 -23.03 -11.64
C PRO A 242 1.84 -23.14 -11.03
N SER A 243 2.74 -22.23 -11.38
CA SER A 243 4.11 -22.22 -10.87
C SER A 243 4.19 -21.77 -9.40
N PHE A 244 3.19 -21.09 -8.88
CA PHE A 244 3.21 -20.55 -7.52
C PHE A 244 2.17 -21.20 -6.61
N ASN A 245 1.03 -21.68 -7.14
CA ASN A 245 -0.08 -22.22 -6.33
C ASN A 245 0.26 -23.51 -5.57
N LYS A 246 1.30 -24.24 -5.99
CA LYS A 246 1.79 -25.48 -5.36
C LYS A 246 2.94 -25.26 -4.40
N LEU A 247 3.49 -24.04 -4.33
CA LEU A 247 4.58 -23.74 -3.43
C LEU A 247 4.11 -23.88 -1.97
N PRO A 248 4.98 -24.44 -1.10
CA PRO A 248 4.67 -24.47 0.32
C PRO A 248 4.57 -23.04 0.86
N GLU A 249 3.54 -22.80 1.68
CA GLU A 249 3.39 -21.55 2.39
C GLU A 249 4.47 -21.41 3.46
N LEU A 250 5.12 -20.23 3.53
CA LEU A 250 6.31 -20.04 4.39
C LEU A 250 6.04 -20.33 5.88
N GLU A 251 4.83 -20.02 6.37
CA GLU A 251 4.48 -20.29 7.77
C GLU A 251 4.51 -21.78 8.12
N THR A 252 4.37 -22.68 7.14
CA THR A 252 4.44 -24.13 7.40
C THR A 252 5.82 -24.56 7.92
N PHE A 253 6.84 -23.73 7.72
CA PHE A 253 8.19 -23.94 8.26
C PHE A 253 8.38 -23.37 9.67
N ALA A 254 7.38 -22.68 10.22
CA ALA A 254 7.43 -22.14 11.59
C ALA A 254 7.34 -23.30 12.61
N ARG A 255 8.29 -23.34 13.54
CA ARG A 255 8.42 -24.38 14.57
C ARG A 255 7.82 -23.97 15.90
N THR A 256 7.81 -22.66 16.18
CA THR A 256 7.40 -22.10 17.47
C THR A 256 6.23 -21.11 17.30
N ASP A 257 5.50 -20.84 18.36
CA ASP A 257 4.46 -19.81 18.36
C ASP A 257 5.01 -18.42 18.05
N ARG A 258 6.22 -18.13 18.52
CA ARG A 258 6.91 -16.88 18.23
C ARG A 258 7.15 -16.70 16.73
N GLU A 259 7.55 -17.74 16.02
CA GLU A 259 7.72 -17.73 14.56
C GLU A 259 6.38 -17.52 13.84
N ARG A 260 5.30 -18.16 14.31
CA ARG A 260 3.95 -17.95 13.77
C ARG A 260 3.45 -16.52 14.00
N LYS A 261 3.69 -15.95 15.19
CA LYS A 261 3.38 -14.55 15.50
C LYS A 261 4.13 -13.57 14.59
N ILE A 262 5.40 -13.84 14.25
CA ILE A 262 6.16 -13.06 13.26
C ILE A 262 5.45 -13.06 11.91
N MET A 263 4.99 -14.20 11.44
CA MET A 263 4.25 -14.30 10.17
C MET A 263 2.92 -13.54 10.23
N THR A 264 2.20 -13.64 11.34
CA THR A 264 0.95 -12.89 11.56
C THR A 264 1.21 -11.40 11.51
N MET A 265 2.21 -10.88 12.24
CA MET A 265 2.59 -9.47 12.23
C MET A 265 2.97 -9.01 10.81
N PHE A 266 3.80 -9.77 10.13
CA PHE A 266 4.22 -9.46 8.76
C PHE A 266 3.01 -9.36 7.81
N ARG A 267 2.12 -10.36 7.82
CA ARG A 267 0.91 -10.33 6.99
C ARG A 267 0.03 -9.13 7.29
N THR A 268 -0.15 -8.80 8.58
CA THR A 268 -0.97 -7.65 8.97
C THR A 268 -0.36 -6.34 8.45
N PHE A 269 0.97 -6.17 8.54
CA PHE A 269 1.65 -5.02 7.95
C PHE A 269 1.41 -4.93 6.42
N ARG A 270 1.34 -6.07 5.76
CA ARG A 270 1.14 -6.12 4.30
C ARG A 270 -0.33 -5.87 3.92
N LEU A 271 -1.28 -6.40 4.69
CA LEU A 271 -2.72 -6.20 4.47
C LEU A 271 -3.14 -4.73 4.50
N VAL A 272 -2.45 -3.89 5.26
CA VAL A 272 -2.72 -2.45 5.28
C VAL A 272 -2.46 -1.79 3.91
N GLY A 273 -1.65 -2.41 3.07
CA GLY A 273 -1.37 -1.96 1.71
C GLY A 273 -0.51 -0.71 1.64
N SER A 274 -0.65 0.03 0.54
CA SER A 274 -0.05 1.37 0.37
C SER A 274 -1.10 2.43 0.68
N PRO A 275 -1.18 2.90 1.93
CA PRO A 275 -2.27 3.73 2.39
C PRO A 275 -2.27 5.11 1.73
N PHE A 276 -3.47 5.58 1.40
CA PHE A 276 -3.73 7.00 1.27
C PHE A 276 -4.03 7.57 2.65
N ILE A 277 -3.42 8.70 2.98
CA ILE A 277 -3.52 9.32 4.32
C ILE A 277 -3.72 10.82 4.24
N LEU A 278 -4.44 11.37 5.24
CA LEU A 278 -4.51 12.80 5.50
C LEU A 278 -3.81 13.15 6.81
N PRO A 279 -3.40 14.42 6.97
CA PRO A 279 -2.85 14.93 8.21
C PRO A 279 -3.84 14.77 9.39
N PRO A 280 -3.33 14.59 10.62
CA PRO A 280 -4.16 14.68 11.82
C PRO A 280 -4.94 16.01 11.88
N GLY A 281 -6.19 15.99 12.36
CA GLY A 281 -7.01 17.18 12.52
C GLY A 281 -7.64 17.71 11.22
N THR A 282 -7.57 17.00 10.11
CA THR A 282 -8.32 17.36 8.90
C THR A 282 -9.82 17.40 9.21
N PRO A 283 -10.57 18.45 8.79
CA PRO A 283 -12.00 18.58 9.05
C PRO A 283 -12.81 17.38 8.55
N GLN A 284 -13.77 16.94 9.34
CA GLN A 284 -14.53 15.72 9.06
C GLN A 284 -15.24 15.76 7.71
N ASP A 285 -15.73 16.93 7.28
CA ASP A 285 -16.37 17.07 5.97
C ASP A 285 -15.40 16.79 4.82
N ALA A 286 -14.17 17.29 4.90
CA ALA A 286 -13.14 16.98 3.92
C ALA A 286 -12.77 15.47 3.95
N VAL A 287 -12.67 14.87 5.14
CA VAL A 287 -12.43 13.42 5.30
C VAL A 287 -13.54 12.60 4.66
N ASN A 288 -14.79 12.97 4.88
CA ASN A 288 -15.96 12.28 4.33
C ASN A 288 -15.95 12.34 2.79
N ILE A 289 -15.64 13.50 2.21
CA ILE A 289 -15.54 13.66 0.75
C ILE A 289 -14.42 12.74 0.20
N TRP A 290 -13.26 12.74 0.84
CA TRP A 290 -12.15 11.88 0.43
C TRP A 290 -12.49 10.39 0.52
N ARG A 291 -13.07 9.94 1.63
CA ARG A 291 -13.46 8.55 1.82
C ARG A 291 -14.50 8.09 0.80
N ASP A 292 -15.46 8.96 0.50
CA ASP A 292 -16.48 8.68 -0.52
C ASP A 292 -15.87 8.58 -1.92
N ALA A 293 -14.99 9.51 -2.28
CA ALA A 293 -14.27 9.50 -3.55
C ALA A 293 -13.40 8.22 -3.69
N MET A 294 -12.70 7.80 -2.63
CA MET A 294 -11.92 6.56 -2.62
C MET A 294 -12.81 5.33 -2.83
N ARG A 295 -13.93 5.22 -2.09
CA ARG A 295 -14.86 4.09 -2.24
C ARG A 295 -15.43 4.00 -3.66
N LYS A 296 -15.80 5.14 -4.26
CA LYS A 296 -16.28 5.20 -5.65
C LYS A 296 -15.20 4.81 -6.63
N THR A 297 -13.99 5.34 -6.46
CA THR A 297 -12.85 5.03 -7.32
C THR A 297 -12.50 3.54 -7.28
N PHE A 298 -12.40 2.97 -6.09
CA PHE A 298 -12.01 1.56 -5.92
C PHE A 298 -13.05 0.55 -6.42
N LYS A 299 -14.29 0.98 -6.60
CA LYS A 299 -15.37 0.16 -7.19
C LYS A 299 -15.56 0.39 -8.69
N ASP A 300 -14.90 1.39 -9.28
CA ASP A 300 -15.07 1.71 -10.70
C ASP A 300 -14.37 0.68 -11.58
N PRO A 301 -15.09 -0.07 -12.44
CA PRO A 301 -14.46 -1.05 -13.33
C PRO A 301 -13.45 -0.43 -14.31
N ALA A 302 -13.60 0.85 -14.66
CA ALA A 302 -12.67 1.55 -15.53
C ALA A 302 -11.36 1.82 -14.79
N PHE A 303 -11.41 2.17 -13.48
CA PHE A 303 -10.23 2.27 -12.64
C PHE A 303 -9.50 0.94 -12.55
N LEU A 304 -10.20 -0.18 -12.30
CA LEU A 304 -9.59 -1.50 -12.18
C LEU A 304 -8.83 -1.89 -13.45
N ARG A 305 -9.42 -1.59 -14.63
CA ARG A 305 -8.74 -1.81 -15.92
C ARG A 305 -7.52 -0.93 -16.11
N GLU A 306 -7.61 0.37 -15.81
CA GLU A 306 -6.49 1.30 -15.96
C GLU A 306 -5.37 0.99 -14.97
N PHE A 307 -5.72 0.59 -13.73
CA PHE A 307 -4.77 0.12 -12.73
C PHE A 307 -3.98 -1.08 -13.24
N LYS A 308 -4.67 -2.10 -13.76
CA LYS A 308 -4.01 -3.30 -14.33
C LYS A 308 -3.14 -2.94 -15.53
N LYS A 309 -3.62 -2.06 -16.42
CA LYS A 309 -2.87 -1.61 -17.60
C LYS A 309 -1.57 -0.90 -17.23
N LEU A 310 -1.57 -0.02 -16.22
CA LEU A 310 -0.40 0.77 -15.84
C LEU A 310 0.55 0.03 -14.90
N SER A 311 0.02 -0.73 -13.95
CA SER A 311 0.84 -1.40 -12.93
C SER A 311 1.09 -2.87 -13.20
N ALA A 312 0.35 -3.44 -14.17
CA ALA A 312 0.24 -4.84 -14.54
C ALA A 312 -0.20 -5.79 -13.41
N ASP A 313 -0.61 -5.23 -12.28
CA ASP A 313 -1.18 -5.96 -11.17
C ASP A 313 -2.71 -5.82 -11.17
N ASP A 314 -3.40 -6.77 -10.61
CA ASP A 314 -4.82 -6.59 -10.26
C ASP A 314 -4.94 -5.71 -9.02
N ALA A 315 -5.88 -4.77 -9.06
CA ALA A 315 -6.17 -3.97 -7.88
C ALA A 315 -6.84 -4.85 -6.80
N THR A 316 -6.37 -4.72 -5.57
CA THR A 316 -6.95 -5.38 -4.39
C THR A 316 -7.29 -4.31 -3.35
N PRO A 317 -8.34 -3.50 -3.60
CA PRO A 317 -8.61 -2.34 -2.79
C PRO A 317 -8.98 -2.67 -1.35
N LEU A 318 -8.47 -1.88 -0.43
CA LEU A 318 -8.87 -1.88 0.97
C LEU A 318 -9.63 -0.59 1.28
N THR A 319 -10.85 -0.72 1.83
CA THR A 319 -11.65 0.45 2.19
C THR A 319 -11.04 1.20 3.38
N PRO A 320 -11.38 2.49 3.60
CA PRO A 320 -10.90 3.23 4.75
C PRO A 320 -11.18 2.53 6.08
N GLU A 321 -12.39 1.99 6.24
CA GLU A 321 -12.83 1.31 7.47
C GLU A 321 -12.07 0.00 7.70
N ALA A 322 -11.92 -0.80 6.65
CA ALA A 322 -11.16 -2.06 6.74
C ALA A 322 -9.68 -1.79 7.04
N GLN A 323 -9.12 -0.71 6.48
CA GLN A 323 -7.74 -0.31 6.74
C GLN A 323 -7.54 0.15 8.18
N GLU A 324 -8.42 1.00 8.71
CA GLU A 324 -8.35 1.45 10.10
C GLU A 324 -8.50 0.28 11.07
N LYS A 325 -9.42 -0.65 10.79
CA LYS A 325 -9.59 -1.87 11.58
C LYS A 325 -8.31 -2.70 11.59
N ALA A 326 -7.73 -2.97 10.42
CA ALA A 326 -6.51 -3.74 10.31
C ALA A 326 -5.33 -3.11 11.10
N ILE A 327 -5.22 -1.77 11.09
CA ILE A 327 -4.18 -1.05 11.83
C ILE A 327 -4.39 -1.18 13.36
N LYS A 328 -5.63 -1.08 13.84
CA LYS A 328 -5.95 -1.23 15.25
C LYS A 328 -5.70 -2.64 15.77
N GLU A 329 -5.86 -3.65 14.92
CA GLU A 329 -5.68 -5.06 15.26
C GLU A 329 -4.23 -5.57 15.14
N ILE A 330 -3.27 -4.71 14.73
CA ILE A 330 -1.87 -5.12 14.61
C ILE A 330 -1.31 -5.57 15.97
N PRO A 331 -0.73 -6.77 16.05
CA PRO A 331 -0.05 -7.23 17.26
C PRO A 331 1.06 -6.26 17.69
N ARG A 332 1.06 -5.90 18.98
CA ARG A 332 2.08 -4.99 19.57
C ARG A 332 2.86 -5.70 20.71
N ASP A 333 3.03 -7.03 20.57
CA ASP A 333 3.79 -7.86 21.48
C ASP A 333 5.27 -7.47 21.44
N SER A 334 5.85 -7.07 22.57
CA SER A 334 7.21 -6.52 22.64
C SER A 334 8.30 -7.52 22.22
N GLU A 335 8.14 -8.81 22.55
CA GLU A 335 9.09 -9.85 22.17
C GLU A 335 9.05 -10.12 20.67
N VAL A 336 7.86 -10.12 20.09
CA VAL A 336 7.65 -10.28 18.64
C VAL A 336 8.21 -9.07 17.91
N ILE A 337 7.96 -7.85 18.42
CA ILE A 337 8.52 -6.60 17.87
C ILE A 337 10.05 -6.66 17.89
N ALA A 338 10.65 -7.02 19.03
CA ALA A 338 12.10 -7.10 19.16
C ALA A 338 12.73 -8.12 18.18
N LEU A 339 12.10 -9.28 18.01
CA LEU A 339 12.53 -10.29 17.05
C LEU A 339 12.36 -9.81 15.62
N PHE A 340 11.22 -9.19 15.29
CA PHE A 340 10.98 -8.66 13.95
C PHE A 340 11.99 -7.54 13.60
N ASN A 341 12.34 -6.67 14.57
CA ASN A 341 13.37 -5.64 14.37
C ASN A 341 14.73 -6.25 14.00
N LYS A 342 15.14 -7.33 14.67
CA LYS A 342 16.36 -8.05 14.30
C LYS A 342 16.29 -8.65 12.91
N LEU A 343 15.10 -9.16 12.51
CA LEU A 343 14.88 -9.69 11.16
C LEU A 343 14.83 -8.60 10.09
N ALA A 344 14.27 -7.44 10.40
CA ALA A 344 14.15 -6.32 9.46
C ALA A 344 15.40 -5.44 9.38
N GLY A 345 16.26 -5.52 10.38
CA GLY A 345 17.48 -4.72 10.50
C GLY A 345 18.68 -5.27 9.74
N ASN A 346 19.83 -4.64 9.93
CA ASN A 346 21.11 -5.04 9.32
C ASN A 346 21.96 -5.96 10.21
N ASP A 347 21.48 -6.25 11.42
CA ASP A 347 22.16 -7.14 12.36
C ASP A 347 22.23 -8.57 11.81
N PRO A 348 23.14 -9.41 12.34
CA PRO A 348 23.15 -10.84 12.04
C PRO A 348 21.76 -11.46 12.23
N MET A 349 21.45 -12.47 11.43
CA MET A 349 20.18 -13.19 11.57
C MET A 349 20.04 -13.72 12.99
N PRO A 350 18.87 -13.53 13.64
CA PRO A 350 18.67 -14.12 14.96
C PRO A 350 18.69 -15.65 14.89
N PRO A 351 19.17 -16.32 15.94
CA PRO A 351 19.08 -17.79 16.01
C PRO A 351 17.62 -18.22 15.98
N ARG A 352 17.41 -19.40 15.46
CA ARG A 352 16.10 -20.01 15.30
C ARG A 352 15.84 -21.10 16.34
#